data_2ebac3ab559c78f7e623e2db50b675f7
#
_entry.id   2ebac3ab559c78f7e623e2db50b675f7
#
_cell.length_a   1.000
_cell.length_b   1.000
_cell.length_c   1.000
_cell.angle_alpha   90.00
_cell.angle_beta   90.00
_cell.angle_gamma   90.00
#
_symmetry.space_group_name_H-M   'P 1'
#
loop_
_entity.id
_entity.type
_entity.pdbx_description
1 polymer ?
#
loop_
_entity_poly.entity_id
_entity_poly.type
_entity_poly.pdbx_seq_one_letter_code
_entity_poly.pdbx_strand_id
1 'polypeptide(L)'
;NLPIRRGKNDILKIVFVGRLIGKKGIAFLVDALSLMPTDMDWELLIFGDGDDRALIEKQIADSGIGKNVKLMGNRPLNQIAEAYQQADVFVLPSLRETSGNVLLEAMAYAVPIVAFDTSFCRLLKEVDCGVFINTEQALDNIKEDYCKAIVTLGQDKELAKQMGLNGYKYVNSKLTWDEKYRIIVNDM
;
A
#
# COMPACT_ATOMS: atom_id res chain seq x y z
N ASN A 1 -18.28 -10.05 -8.47
CA ASN A 1 -18.29 -10.42 -7.04
C ASN A 1 -17.23 -9.61 -6.34
N LEU A 2 -17.61 -8.86 -5.30
CA LEU A 2 -16.65 -8.15 -4.45
C LEU A 2 -15.65 -9.14 -3.84
N PRO A 3 -14.35 -8.81 -3.77
CA PRO A 3 -13.40 -9.65 -3.08
C PRO A 3 -13.83 -9.80 -1.62
N ILE A 4 -13.97 -11.04 -1.17
CA ILE A 4 -14.36 -11.35 0.20
C ILE A 4 -13.16 -11.02 1.09
N ARG A 5 -13.21 -9.91 1.82
CA ARG A 5 -12.27 -9.64 2.89
C ARG A 5 -12.48 -10.67 4.01
N ARG A 6 -11.47 -11.50 4.23
CA ARG A 6 -11.45 -12.42 5.35
C ARG A 6 -10.89 -11.71 6.57
N GLY A 7 -11.74 -11.51 7.57
CA GLY A 7 -11.26 -11.46 8.93
C GLY A 7 -11.67 -10.25 9.74
N LYS A 8 -12.35 -10.56 10.82
CA LYS A 8 -12.20 -9.88 12.10
C LYS A 8 -10.89 -10.37 12.72
N ASN A 9 -9.76 -9.87 12.29
CA ASN A 9 -8.54 -9.99 13.06
C ASN A 9 -8.33 -8.67 13.80
N ASP A 10 -8.01 -8.75 15.07
CA ASP A 10 -7.65 -7.58 15.87
C ASP A 10 -6.29 -7.00 15.44
N ILE A 11 -5.53 -7.71 14.61
CA ILE A 11 -4.22 -7.32 14.08
C ILE A 11 -4.38 -6.58 12.76
N LEU A 12 -3.88 -5.35 12.68
CA LEU A 12 -3.84 -4.56 11.45
C LEU A 12 -2.82 -5.14 10.47
N LYS A 13 -3.27 -5.61 9.32
CA LYS A 13 -2.43 -6.19 8.26
C LYS A 13 -2.05 -5.15 7.22
N ILE A 14 -0.77 -4.81 7.18
CA ILE A 14 -0.17 -3.86 6.25
C ILE A 14 0.61 -4.65 5.19
N VAL A 15 0.43 -4.34 3.92
CA VAL A 15 1.12 -5.03 2.82
C VAL A 15 1.89 -4.04 1.96
N PHE A 16 3.13 -4.38 1.66
CA PHE A 16 3.96 -3.74 0.63
C PHE A 16 4.36 -4.78 -0.42
N VAL A 17 4.31 -4.39 -1.70
CA VAL A 17 4.78 -5.20 -2.83
C VAL A 17 5.68 -4.35 -3.71
N GLY A 18 6.93 -4.76 -3.91
CA GLY A 18 7.86 -4.03 -4.76
C GLY A 18 9.31 -4.43 -4.56
N ARG A 19 10.19 -3.91 -5.44
CA ARG A 19 11.64 -4.15 -5.30
C ARG A 19 12.20 -3.42 -4.09
N LEU A 20 13.13 -4.05 -3.38
CA LEU A 20 13.83 -3.46 -2.24
C LEU A 20 15.00 -2.60 -2.74
N ILE A 21 14.68 -1.40 -3.19
CA ILE A 21 15.62 -0.38 -3.70
C ILE A 21 15.22 1.00 -3.18
N GLY A 22 16.18 1.89 -2.97
CA GLY A 22 16.00 3.20 -2.31
C GLY A 22 14.79 3.98 -2.77
N LYS A 23 14.55 4.06 -4.09
CA LYS A 23 13.40 4.81 -4.64
C LYS A 23 12.01 4.25 -4.26
N LYS A 24 11.92 3.02 -3.75
CA LYS A 24 10.67 2.41 -3.27
C LYS A 24 10.34 2.74 -1.82
N GLY A 25 11.29 3.39 -1.10
CA GLY A 25 11.05 4.00 0.20
C GLY A 25 10.85 3.04 1.36
N ILE A 26 11.34 1.79 1.28
CA ILE A 26 11.18 0.82 2.37
C ILE A 26 11.88 1.28 3.65
N ALA A 27 13.07 1.87 3.54
CA ALA A 27 13.76 2.43 4.69
C ALA A 27 12.92 3.52 5.39
N PHE A 28 12.30 4.40 4.61
CA PHE A 28 11.34 5.38 5.14
C PHE A 28 10.15 4.69 5.82
N LEU A 29 9.61 3.63 5.21
CA LEU A 29 8.46 2.90 5.78
C LEU A 29 8.78 2.30 7.14
N VAL A 30 9.96 1.71 7.31
CA VAL A 30 10.42 1.17 8.60
C VAL A 30 10.49 2.28 9.66
N ASP A 31 11.06 3.45 9.31
CA ASP A 31 11.10 4.60 10.21
C ASP A 31 9.70 5.12 10.56
N ALA A 32 8.81 5.25 9.58
CA ALA A 32 7.44 5.72 9.82
C ALA A 32 6.66 4.75 10.72
N LEU A 33 6.82 3.44 10.52
CA LEU A 33 6.13 2.42 11.32
C LEU A 33 6.74 2.24 12.72
N SER A 34 7.95 2.74 12.99
CA SER A 34 8.48 2.81 14.35
C SER A 34 7.70 3.79 15.26
N LEU A 35 6.87 4.67 14.64
CA LEU A 35 5.98 5.59 15.33
C LEU A 35 4.58 5.00 15.62
N MET A 36 4.34 3.74 15.27
CA MET A 36 3.04 3.09 15.52
C MET A 36 2.73 3.03 17.02
N PRO A 37 1.45 3.24 17.41
CA PRO A 37 1.03 3.13 18.79
C PRO A 37 1.40 1.78 19.40
N THR A 38 1.89 1.77 20.63
CA THR A 38 2.34 0.55 21.32
C THR A 38 1.21 -0.37 21.76
N ASP A 39 0.00 0.15 21.81
CA ASP A 39 -1.24 -0.54 22.16
C ASP A 39 -2.00 -1.07 20.93
N MET A 40 -1.43 -0.89 19.73
CA MET A 40 -2.01 -1.39 18.48
C MET A 40 -1.28 -2.63 17.99
N ASP A 41 -2.00 -3.73 17.82
CA ASP A 41 -1.46 -4.93 17.18
C ASP A 41 -1.44 -4.78 15.66
N TRP A 42 -0.27 -4.93 15.05
CA TRP A 42 -0.09 -4.80 13.61
C TRP A 42 1.03 -5.70 13.07
N GLU A 43 0.95 -6.04 11.80
CA GLU A 43 2.02 -6.70 11.04
C GLU A 43 2.20 -6.07 9.67
N LEU A 44 3.46 -5.97 9.22
CA LEU A 44 3.84 -5.57 7.88
C LEU A 44 4.39 -6.77 7.12
N LEU A 45 3.79 -7.11 5.99
CA LEU A 45 4.28 -8.10 5.04
C LEU A 45 4.93 -7.39 3.84
N ILE A 46 6.23 -7.63 3.63
CA ILE A 46 7.01 -7.04 2.53
C ILE A 46 7.29 -8.11 1.49
N PHE A 47 6.66 -8.00 0.33
CA PHE A 47 6.87 -8.89 -0.82
C PHE A 47 7.80 -8.24 -1.84
N GLY A 48 8.84 -8.97 -2.22
CA GLY A 48 9.87 -8.58 -3.17
C GLY A 48 11.27 -8.72 -2.62
N ASP A 49 12.25 -8.41 -3.46
CA ASP A 49 13.67 -8.47 -3.16
C ASP A 49 14.40 -7.33 -3.86
N GLY A 50 15.69 -7.12 -3.53
CA GLY A 50 16.51 -6.09 -4.15
C GLY A 50 17.80 -5.80 -3.40
N ASP A 51 18.59 -4.90 -3.98
CA ASP A 51 19.95 -4.61 -3.53
C ASP A 51 20.02 -4.06 -2.09
N ASP A 52 18.94 -3.39 -1.64
CA ASP A 52 18.87 -2.80 -0.30
C ASP A 52 18.41 -3.79 0.80
N ARG A 53 18.18 -5.06 0.46
CA ARG A 53 17.64 -6.04 1.41
C ARG A 53 18.41 -6.11 2.73
N ALA A 54 19.73 -6.25 2.67
CA ALA A 54 20.58 -6.36 3.87
C ALA A 54 20.52 -5.08 4.73
N LEU A 55 20.44 -3.90 4.09
CA LEU A 55 20.29 -2.62 4.78
C LEU A 55 18.93 -2.56 5.51
N ILE A 56 17.87 -2.98 4.84
CA ILE A 56 16.51 -3.00 5.40
C ILE A 56 16.41 -3.99 6.56
N GLU A 57 16.98 -5.19 6.44
CA GLU A 57 17.03 -6.19 7.51
C GLU A 57 17.71 -5.62 8.78
N LYS A 58 18.85 -4.94 8.59
CA LYS A 58 19.54 -4.27 9.69
C LYS A 58 18.67 -3.17 10.31
N GLN A 59 18.08 -2.31 9.50
CA GLN A 59 17.23 -1.22 9.98
C GLN A 59 16.02 -1.74 10.77
N ILE A 60 15.37 -2.81 10.29
CA ILE A 60 14.27 -3.47 11.00
C ILE A 60 14.73 -3.97 12.38
N ALA A 61 15.91 -4.60 12.45
CA ALA A 61 16.46 -5.07 13.72
C ALA A 61 16.75 -3.93 14.70
N ASP A 62 17.29 -2.81 14.20
CA ASP A 62 17.67 -1.64 14.99
C ASP A 62 16.44 -0.80 15.43
N SER A 63 15.34 -0.86 14.69
CA SER A 63 14.13 -0.02 14.91
C SER A 63 13.22 -0.48 16.07
N GLY A 64 13.44 -1.68 16.60
CA GLY A 64 12.58 -2.26 17.66
C GLY A 64 11.26 -2.85 17.18
N ILE A 65 10.90 -2.72 15.89
CA ILE A 65 9.65 -3.28 15.30
C ILE A 65 9.84 -4.63 14.62
N GLY A 66 11.00 -5.27 14.78
CA GLY A 66 11.33 -6.51 14.06
C GLY A 66 10.31 -7.65 14.22
N LYS A 67 9.62 -7.72 15.36
CA LYS A 67 8.54 -8.70 15.58
C LYS A 67 7.30 -8.49 14.70
N ASN A 68 7.09 -7.25 14.24
CA ASN A 68 5.94 -6.85 13.44
C ASN A 68 6.19 -6.90 11.94
N VAL A 69 7.46 -7.02 11.48
CA VAL A 69 7.84 -6.94 10.06
C VAL A 69 8.32 -8.28 9.55
N LYS A 70 7.75 -8.72 8.44
CA LYS A 70 8.11 -9.98 7.76
C LYS A 70 8.58 -9.70 6.33
N LEU A 71 9.84 -9.99 6.04
CA LEU A 71 10.40 -9.97 4.69
C LEU A 71 10.09 -11.29 3.98
N MET A 72 9.09 -11.27 3.12
CA MET A 72 8.57 -12.45 2.43
C MET A 72 9.44 -12.88 1.23
N GLY A 73 10.31 -11.96 0.72
CA GLY A 73 11.06 -12.17 -0.50
C GLY A 73 10.16 -12.20 -1.74
N ASN A 74 10.70 -12.69 -2.86
CA ASN A 74 9.91 -12.90 -4.06
C ASN A 74 8.94 -14.06 -3.89
N ARG A 75 7.67 -13.83 -4.19
CA ARG A 75 6.60 -14.83 -4.09
C ARG A 75 5.82 -14.93 -5.39
N PRO A 76 5.24 -16.13 -5.68
CA PRO A 76 4.33 -16.29 -6.82
C PRO A 76 3.09 -15.40 -6.68
N LEU A 77 2.48 -15.02 -7.80
CA LEU A 77 1.33 -14.12 -7.85
C LEU A 77 0.14 -14.56 -6.99
N ASN A 78 -0.11 -15.86 -6.88
CA ASN A 78 -1.19 -16.39 -6.04
C ASN A 78 -0.98 -16.09 -4.55
N GLN A 79 0.26 -16.12 -4.04
CA GLN A 79 0.56 -15.77 -2.64
C GLN A 79 0.46 -14.26 -2.40
N ILE A 80 0.84 -13.44 -3.39
CA ILE A 80 0.64 -11.99 -3.34
C ILE A 80 -0.85 -11.65 -3.36
N ALA A 81 -1.62 -12.34 -4.19
CA ALA A 81 -3.08 -12.20 -4.24
C ALA A 81 -3.74 -12.54 -2.90
N GLU A 82 -3.31 -13.61 -2.23
CA GLU A 82 -3.78 -13.97 -0.88
C GLU A 82 -3.44 -12.89 0.14
N ALA A 83 -2.25 -12.27 0.04
CA ALA A 83 -1.86 -11.17 0.91
C ALA A 83 -2.76 -9.95 0.70
N TYR A 84 -3.05 -9.56 -0.55
CA TYR A 84 -4.01 -8.49 -0.83
C TYR A 84 -5.41 -8.78 -0.28
N GLN A 85 -5.90 -10.03 -0.39
CA GLN A 85 -7.22 -10.42 0.15
C GLN A 85 -7.31 -10.29 1.67
N GLN A 86 -6.18 -10.37 2.37
CA GLN A 86 -6.11 -10.29 3.82
C GLN A 86 -5.66 -8.91 4.32
N ALA A 87 -5.15 -8.05 3.44
CA ALA A 87 -4.64 -6.74 3.79
C ALA A 87 -5.75 -5.78 4.26
N ASP A 88 -5.48 -5.04 5.30
CA ASP A 88 -6.29 -3.90 5.72
C ASP A 88 -5.85 -2.62 5.01
N VAL A 89 -4.54 -2.46 4.76
CA VAL A 89 -3.93 -1.30 4.12
C VAL A 89 -2.79 -1.75 3.21
N PHE A 90 -2.75 -1.21 2.01
CA PHE A 90 -1.60 -1.32 1.11
C PHE A 90 -0.74 -0.06 1.20
N VAL A 91 0.57 -0.21 1.34
CA VAL A 91 1.50 0.92 1.51
C VAL A 91 2.51 0.98 0.37
N LEU A 92 2.74 2.18 -0.19
CA LEU A 92 3.75 2.42 -1.22
C LEU A 92 4.41 3.79 -1.06
N PRO A 93 5.44 3.94 -0.21
CA PRO A 93 6.18 5.18 -0.04
C PRO A 93 7.21 5.41 -1.17
N SER A 94 6.81 5.15 -2.40
CA SER A 94 7.67 5.26 -3.58
C SER A 94 7.77 6.72 -4.02
N LEU A 95 8.99 7.25 -4.09
CA LEU A 95 9.26 8.60 -4.59
C LEU A 95 9.08 8.72 -6.11
N ARG A 96 9.17 7.61 -6.82
CA ARG A 96 9.01 7.59 -8.29
C ARG A 96 8.30 6.31 -8.71
N GLU A 97 7.05 6.48 -9.11
CA GLU A 97 6.23 5.40 -9.67
C GLU A 97 5.93 5.69 -11.13
N THR A 98 6.20 4.73 -12.00
CA THR A 98 6.01 4.88 -13.46
C THR A 98 4.73 4.21 -13.95
N SER A 99 4.43 3.01 -13.49
CA SER A 99 3.28 2.24 -13.95
C SER A 99 2.18 2.07 -12.91
N GLY A 100 2.53 2.17 -11.63
CA GLY A 100 1.59 2.02 -10.52
C GLY A 100 0.87 0.67 -10.45
N ASN A 101 1.35 -0.36 -11.15
CA ASN A 101 0.65 -1.65 -11.25
C ASN A 101 0.28 -2.23 -9.88
N VAL A 102 1.20 -2.16 -8.91
CA VAL A 102 0.94 -2.67 -7.55
C VAL A 102 -0.17 -1.92 -6.82
N LEU A 103 -0.37 -0.61 -7.13
CA LEU A 103 -1.49 0.17 -6.62
C LEU A 103 -2.80 -0.32 -7.24
N LEU A 104 -2.82 -0.53 -8.56
CA LEU A 104 -3.98 -1.06 -9.28
C LEU A 104 -4.31 -2.50 -8.83
N GLU A 105 -3.30 -3.30 -8.55
CA GLU A 105 -3.48 -4.63 -7.96
C GLU A 105 -4.14 -4.55 -6.59
N ALA A 106 -3.65 -3.72 -5.67
CA ALA A 106 -4.27 -3.51 -4.36
C ALA A 106 -5.73 -3.03 -4.48
N MET A 107 -6.00 -2.08 -5.39
CA MET A 107 -7.35 -1.58 -5.67
C MET A 107 -8.27 -2.69 -6.21
N ALA A 108 -7.76 -3.60 -7.05
CA ALA A 108 -8.53 -4.74 -7.56
C ALA A 108 -8.98 -5.71 -6.45
N TYR A 109 -8.33 -5.68 -5.29
CA TYR A 109 -8.73 -6.42 -4.09
C TYR A 109 -9.46 -5.55 -3.06
N ALA A 110 -9.90 -4.35 -3.44
CA ALA A 110 -10.57 -3.38 -2.57
C ALA A 110 -9.73 -3.01 -1.32
N VAL A 111 -8.41 -2.99 -1.43
CA VAL A 111 -7.50 -2.57 -0.35
C VAL A 111 -7.27 -1.06 -0.46
N PRO A 112 -7.50 -0.28 0.61
CA PRO A 112 -7.20 1.14 0.60
C PRO A 112 -5.67 1.37 0.60
N ILE A 113 -5.26 2.49 0.02
CA ILE A 113 -3.85 2.80 -0.26
C ILE A 113 -3.35 3.89 0.69
N VAL A 114 -2.11 3.76 1.19
CA VAL A 114 -1.32 4.87 1.71
C VAL A 114 -0.05 4.99 0.86
N ALA A 115 0.11 6.12 0.19
CA ALA A 115 1.23 6.35 -0.72
C ALA A 115 1.71 7.81 -0.67
N PHE A 116 2.87 8.11 -1.24
CA PHE A 116 3.26 9.49 -1.46
C PHE A 116 2.45 10.14 -2.59
N ASP A 117 2.20 11.44 -2.46
CA ASP A 117 1.57 12.26 -3.49
C ASP A 117 2.52 12.52 -4.66
N THR A 118 2.68 11.52 -5.50
CA THR A 118 3.45 11.60 -6.74
C THR A 118 2.55 11.91 -7.94
N SER A 119 3.16 12.27 -9.07
CA SER A 119 2.40 12.57 -10.29
C SER A 119 1.49 11.43 -10.76
N PHE A 120 1.86 10.18 -10.53
CA PHE A 120 0.99 9.02 -10.80
C PHE A 120 -0.22 8.99 -9.85
N CYS A 121 -0.03 9.32 -8.59
CA CYS A 121 -1.07 9.26 -7.57
C CYS A 121 -2.12 10.38 -7.70
N ARG A 122 -1.85 11.46 -8.48
CA ARG A 122 -2.81 12.55 -8.69
C ARG A 122 -4.14 12.07 -9.26
N LEU A 123 -4.10 11.15 -10.22
CA LEU A 123 -5.32 10.55 -10.78
C LEU A 123 -6.09 9.71 -9.73
N LEU A 124 -5.37 9.07 -8.82
CA LEU A 124 -5.96 8.22 -7.78
C LEU A 124 -6.57 9.03 -6.63
N LYS A 125 -6.15 10.28 -6.42
CA LYS A 125 -6.76 11.19 -5.44
C LYS A 125 -8.23 11.46 -5.74
N GLU A 126 -8.57 11.67 -7.02
CA GLU A 126 -9.95 11.92 -7.45
C GLU A 126 -10.85 10.68 -7.25
N VAL A 127 -10.24 9.50 -7.14
CA VAL A 127 -10.96 8.24 -6.90
C VAL A 127 -11.33 8.06 -5.42
N ASP A 128 -10.67 8.81 -4.52
CA ASP A 128 -10.82 8.66 -3.06
C ASP A 128 -10.60 7.20 -2.61
N CYS A 129 -9.51 6.59 -3.08
CA CYS A 129 -9.19 5.18 -2.82
C CYS A 129 -8.10 4.98 -1.75
N GLY A 130 -7.69 6.05 -1.07
CA GLY A 130 -6.65 6.00 -0.06
C GLY A 130 -6.15 7.38 0.36
N VAL A 131 -5.09 7.41 1.15
CA VAL A 131 -4.45 8.63 1.65
C VAL A 131 -3.13 8.85 0.94
N PHE A 132 -2.95 10.05 0.36
CA PHE A 132 -1.76 10.42 -0.40
C PHE A 132 -1.00 11.52 0.34
N ILE A 133 0.18 11.19 0.84
CA ILE A 133 0.97 12.03 1.73
C ILE A 133 1.79 13.06 0.92
N ASN A 134 1.64 14.33 1.25
CA ASN A 134 2.46 15.39 0.69
C ASN A 134 3.92 15.24 1.15
N THR A 135 4.85 15.24 0.20
CA THR A 135 6.29 15.13 0.47
C THR A 135 7.02 16.47 0.50
N GLU A 136 6.30 17.58 0.27
CA GLU A 136 6.85 18.94 0.31
C GLU A 136 6.81 19.53 1.73
N GLN A 137 7.39 18.80 2.70
CA GLN A 137 7.44 19.19 4.11
C GLN A 137 8.66 18.54 4.80
N ALA A 138 8.89 18.83 6.09
CA ALA A 138 9.98 18.22 6.85
C ALA A 138 9.81 16.69 6.94
N LEU A 139 10.93 15.95 6.89
CA LEU A 139 10.91 14.48 6.84
C LEU A 139 10.16 13.86 8.02
N ASP A 140 10.30 14.42 9.22
CA ASP A 140 9.64 13.89 10.41
C ASP A 140 8.12 14.07 10.32
N ASN A 141 7.64 15.19 9.80
CA ASN A 141 6.20 15.40 9.53
C ASN A 141 5.67 14.38 8.50
N ILE A 142 6.46 14.07 7.46
CA ILE A 142 6.08 13.06 6.45
C ILE A 142 5.92 11.69 7.11
N LYS A 143 6.84 11.30 8.02
CA LYS A 143 6.77 10.03 8.75
C LYS A 143 5.54 9.97 9.65
N GLU A 144 5.29 11.05 10.40
CA GLU A 144 4.12 11.16 11.28
C GLU A 144 2.81 11.07 10.49
N ASP A 145 2.68 11.82 9.40
CA ASP A 145 1.48 11.81 8.55
C ASP A 145 1.26 10.42 7.92
N TYR A 146 2.36 9.75 7.50
CA TYR A 146 2.30 8.42 6.91
C TYR A 146 1.83 7.37 7.94
N CYS A 147 2.41 7.40 9.13
CA CYS A 147 2.00 6.55 10.25
C CYS A 147 0.53 6.82 10.63
N LYS A 148 0.16 8.09 10.82
CA LYS A 148 -1.20 8.51 11.16
C LYS A 148 -2.24 8.03 10.14
N ALA A 149 -1.93 8.10 8.84
CA ALA A 149 -2.81 7.60 7.79
C ALA A 149 -3.07 6.09 7.93
N ILE A 150 -2.02 5.31 8.21
CA ILE A 150 -2.13 3.86 8.43
C ILE A 150 -2.98 3.57 9.69
N VAL A 151 -2.71 4.26 10.80
CA VAL A 151 -3.46 4.12 12.05
C VAL A 151 -4.94 4.45 11.84
N THR A 152 -5.24 5.55 11.15
CA THR A 152 -6.62 5.98 10.85
C THR A 152 -7.38 4.90 10.07
N LEU A 153 -6.78 4.36 8.99
CA LEU A 153 -7.40 3.28 8.21
C LEU A 153 -7.51 1.96 9.01
N GLY A 154 -6.59 1.73 9.95
CA GLY A 154 -6.65 0.59 10.87
C GLY A 154 -7.80 0.68 11.86
N GLN A 155 -8.10 1.88 12.37
CA GLN A 155 -9.12 2.14 13.38
C GLN A 155 -10.51 2.37 12.77
N ASP A 156 -10.60 3.14 11.67
CA ASP A 156 -11.87 3.42 10.98
C ASP A 156 -12.10 2.42 9.84
N LYS A 157 -12.71 1.28 10.20
CA LYS A 157 -12.99 0.20 9.25
C LYS A 157 -14.00 0.59 8.15
N GLU A 158 -14.93 1.50 8.44
CA GLU A 158 -15.90 1.97 7.42
C GLU A 158 -15.21 2.89 6.41
N LEU A 159 -14.35 3.80 6.85
CA LEU A 159 -13.53 4.63 5.97
C LEU A 159 -12.63 3.75 5.08
N ALA A 160 -11.89 2.82 5.68
CA ALA A 160 -11.02 1.90 4.96
C ALA A 160 -11.79 1.09 3.91
N LYS A 161 -12.96 0.57 4.25
CA LYS A 161 -13.85 -0.15 3.35
C LYS A 161 -14.35 0.73 2.21
N GLN A 162 -14.80 1.96 2.51
CA GLN A 162 -15.29 2.89 1.50
C GLN A 162 -14.18 3.23 0.49
N MET A 163 -12.98 3.58 0.96
CA MET A 163 -11.83 3.86 0.10
C MET A 163 -11.44 2.65 -0.75
N GLY A 164 -11.37 1.46 -0.15
CA GLY A 164 -11.10 0.23 -0.89
C GLY A 164 -12.13 -0.05 -1.99
N LEU A 165 -13.43 0.14 -1.70
CA LEU A 165 -14.51 -0.02 -2.68
C LEU A 165 -14.45 0.99 -3.81
N ASN A 166 -14.07 2.23 -3.54
CA ASN A 166 -13.87 3.26 -4.56
C ASN A 166 -12.76 2.83 -5.53
N GLY A 167 -11.61 2.38 -5.00
CA GLY A 167 -10.52 1.83 -5.79
C GLY A 167 -10.94 0.63 -6.65
N TYR A 168 -11.64 -0.33 -6.06
CA TYR A 168 -12.16 -1.51 -6.75
C TYR A 168 -13.08 -1.13 -7.93
N LYS A 169 -14.03 -0.23 -7.70
CA LYS A 169 -14.94 0.24 -8.74
C LYS A 169 -14.19 0.92 -9.87
N TYR A 170 -13.20 1.76 -9.55
CA TYR A 170 -12.40 2.46 -10.55
C TYR A 170 -11.65 1.48 -11.46
N VAL A 171 -10.91 0.51 -10.88
CA VAL A 171 -10.15 -0.47 -11.66
C VAL A 171 -11.07 -1.29 -12.55
N ASN A 172 -12.21 -1.76 -12.04
CA ASN A 172 -13.12 -2.62 -12.79
C ASN A 172 -13.96 -1.86 -13.83
N SER A 173 -14.14 -0.55 -13.70
CA SER A 173 -14.91 0.25 -14.66
C SER A 173 -14.07 0.94 -15.73
N LYS A 174 -12.82 1.33 -15.39
CA LYS A 174 -11.99 2.19 -16.25
C LYS A 174 -10.79 1.49 -16.86
N LEU A 175 -10.34 0.37 -16.26
CA LEU A 175 -9.10 -0.30 -16.67
C LEU A 175 -9.32 -1.70 -17.24
N THR A 176 -10.56 -2.09 -17.52
CA THR A 176 -10.87 -3.35 -18.20
C THR A 176 -10.44 -3.30 -19.68
N TRP A 177 -10.13 -4.46 -20.24
CA TRP A 177 -9.81 -4.57 -21.67
C TRP A 177 -10.96 -4.05 -22.55
N ASP A 178 -12.21 -4.24 -22.14
CA ASP A 178 -13.39 -3.76 -22.86
C ASP A 178 -13.43 -2.23 -22.94
N GLU A 179 -13.05 -1.53 -21.86
CA GLU A 179 -13.00 -0.07 -21.86
C GLU A 179 -11.84 0.45 -22.71
N LYS A 180 -10.66 -0.18 -22.63
CA LYS A 180 -9.53 0.14 -23.52
C LYS A 180 -9.89 -0.07 -24.99
N TYR A 181 -10.62 -1.15 -25.30
CA TYR A 181 -11.09 -1.42 -26.66
C TYR A 181 -12.07 -0.35 -27.13
N ARG A 182 -13.02 0.09 -26.30
CA ARG A 182 -13.97 1.16 -26.63
C ARG A 182 -13.27 2.48 -26.96
N ILE A 183 -12.25 2.86 -26.17
CA ILE A 183 -11.46 4.08 -26.44
C ILE A 183 -10.79 3.97 -27.82
N ILE A 184 -10.14 2.87 -28.12
CA ILE A 184 -9.44 2.67 -29.40
C ILE A 184 -10.41 2.72 -30.59
N VAL A 185 -11.61 2.13 -30.47
CA VAL A 185 -12.59 2.08 -31.57
C VAL A 185 -13.31 3.41 -31.79
N ASN A 186 -13.50 4.21 -30.73
CA ASN A 186 -14.15 5.51 -30.83
C ASN A 186 -13.23 6.64 -31.31
N ASP A 187 -11.90 6.44 -31.27
CA ASP A 187 -10.89 7.39 -31.78
C ASP A 187 -10.48 7.10 -33.24
N MET A 188 -11.06 6.10 -33.90
CA MET A 188 -10.89 5.80 -35.31
C MET A 188 -12.09 6.27 -36.14
#